data_3972153e972d4fc7814ef6c945b03225
#
_entry.id   3972153e972d4fc7814ef6c945b03225
#
_cell.length_a   1.000
_cell.length_b   1.000
_cell.length_c   1.000
_cell.angle_alpha   90.00
_cell.angle_beta   90.00
_cell.angle_gamma   90.00
#
_symmetry.space_group_name_H-M   'P 1'
#
loop_
_entity.id
_entity.type
_entity.pdbx_description
1 polymer ?
#
loop_
_entity_poly.entity_id
_entity_poly.type
_entity_poly.pdbx_seq_one_letter_code
_entity_poly.pdbx_strand_id
1 'polypeptide(L)'
;GWIECVGIAHRGCYDLTAHENATGQRLRAWRTFEEAKVVEIDGWTIDGAKAGPAFRSLAAKVKEFVESLPAESVFPMSHQIEGTDLEILPEHVKRVQRTENVNGEWFVPHVVEPAFGIDRIIWHLLDHSYTETEKSGEDYALLSLPEIIAPVDVTVLPLFEKDGMDELALEIHKDLCRRKNIFSVYDASGSIGRRYARADEIGVPWCITVDHESLENKTVTLRSRDSGEQTRVSIDDLPF
;
A
#
# COMPACT_ATOMS: atom_id res chain seq x y z
N GLY A 1 -4.77 11.95 -27.43
CA GLY A 1 -3.47 11.32 -27.09
C GLY A 1 -3.60 10.43 -25.87
N TRP A 2 -2.63 9.59 -25.62
CA TRP A 2 -2.59 8.75 -24.42
C TRP A 2 -2.18 9.57 -23.21
N ILE A 3 -2.82 9.33 -22.08
CA ILE A 3 -2.48 9.92 -20.76
C ILE A 3 -2.12 8.75 -19.84
N GLU A 4 -0.91 8.79 -19.28
CA GLU A 4 -0.49 7.79 -18.30
C GLU A 4 -1.23 7.98 -16.98
N CYS A 5 -1.90 6.95 -16.50
CA CYS A 5 -2.60 6.93 -15.21
C CYS A 5 -1.87 6.11 -14.16
N VAL A 6 -1.14 5.08 -14.60
CA VAL A 6 -0.37 4.18 -13.72
C VAL A 6 1.00 3.96 -14.33
N GLY A 7 2.03 4.14 -13.55
CA GLY A 7 3.41 3.81 -13.90
C GLY A 7 3.97 2.77 -12.95
N ILE A 8 4.74 1.83 -13.48
CA ILE A 8 5.52 0.87 -12.67
C ILE A 8 6.95 0.91 -13.17
N ALA A 9 7.84 1.44 -12.33
CA ALA A 9 9.24 1.57 -12.64
C ALA A 9 10.10 0.59 -11.82
N HIS A 10 10.97 -0.16 -12.49
CA HIS A 10 12.02 -0.92 -11.84
C HIS A 10 13.29 -0.05 -11.76
N ARG A 11 13.56 0.51 -10.59
CA ARG A 11 14.65 1.44 -10.32
C ARG A 11 16.00 0.76 -10.12
N GLY A 12 16.04 -0.55 -10.00
CA GLY A 12 17.23 -1.30 -9.63
C GLY A 12 17.70 -0.96 -8.22
N CYS A 13 18.99 -1.00 -7.98
CA CYS A 13 19.61 -0.67 -6.69
C CYS A 13 20.26 0.73 -6.66
N TYR A 14 20.07 1.53 -7.71
CA TYR A 14 20.77 2.82 -7.86
C TYR A 14 20.50 3.78 -6.70
N ASP A 15 19.23 4.00 -6.37
CA ASP A 15 18.84 4.98 -5.35
C ASP A 15 19.40 4.61 -3.98
N LEU A 16 19.27 3.35 -3.55
CA LEU A 16 19.78 2.88 -2.28
C LEU A 16 21.31 2.93 -2.23
N THR A 17 21.99 2.56 -3.33
CA THR A 17 23.44 2.65 -3.43
C THR A 17 23.93 4.10 -3.37
N ALA A 18 23.25 5.02 -4.05
CA ALA A 18 23.57 6.44 -4.02
C ALA A 18 23.41 7.03 -2.61
N HIS A 19 22.33 6.67 -1.90
CA HIS A 19 22.11 7.08 -0.52
C HIS A 19 23.14 6.48 0.45
N GLU A 20 23.48 5.19 0.31
CA GLU A 20 24.52 4.54 1.11
C GLU A 20 25.86 5.26 0.95
N ASN A 21 26.25 5.58 -0.29
CA ASN A 21 27.48 6.28 -0.59
C ASN A 21 27.51 7.71 -0.04
N ALA A 22 26.38 8.42 -0.09
CA ALA A 22 26.29 9.80 0.38
C ALA A 22 26.23 9.93 1.90
N THR A 23 25.62 8.97 2.60
CA THR A 23 25.36 9.06 4.04
C THR A 23 26.29 8.19 4.88
N GLY A 24 26.95 7.21 4.28
CA GLY A 24 27.73 6.17 4.98
C GLY A 24 26.86 5.17 5.76
N GLN A 25 25.53 5.28 5.69
CA GLN A 25 24.60 4.35 6.34
C GLN A 25 24.30 3.18 5.42
N ARG A 26 24.41 1.95 5.93
CA ARG A 26 24.12 0.74 5.17
C ARG A 26 22.60 0.59 4.94
N LEU A 27 22.22 0.55 3.67
CA LEU A 27 20.83 0.34 3.21
C LEU A 27 20.71 -1.03 2.53
N ARG A 28 21.06 -2.08 3.27
CA ARG A 28 21.12 -3.47 2.78
C ARG A 28 20.13 -4.35 3.51
N ALA A 29 19.62 -5.36 2.80
CA ALA A 29 18.81 -6.43 3.35
C ALA A 29 19.61 -7.72 3.45
N TRP A 30 19.29 -8.55 4.43
CA TRP A 30 19.86 -9.89 4.57
C TRP A 30 18.98 -10.89 3.81
N ARG A 31 19.59 -11.70 2.95
CA ARG A 31 18.95 -12.81 2.27
C ARG A 31 19.52 -14.13 2.80
N THR A 32 18.70 -14.91 3.48
CA THR A 32 19.06 -16.25 3.91
C THR A 32 19.02 -17.21 2.72
N PHE A 33 20.02 -18.05 2.59
CA PHE A 33 20.01 -19.11 1.59
C PHE A 33 19.13 -20.27 2.06
N GLU A 34 18.52 -20.99 1.14
CA GLU A 34 17.74 -22.21 1.44
C GLU A 34 18.65 -23.31 2.03
N GLU A 35 19.86 -23.42 1.52
CA GLU A 35 20.91 -24.28 2.02
C GLU A 35 22.19 -23.47 2.24
N ALA A 36 22.91 -23.76 3.33
CA ALA A 36 24.19 -23.13 3.61
C ALA A 36 25.18 -23.39 2.49
N LYS A 37 25.81 -22.33 2.00
CA LYS A 37 26.88 -22.44 0.98
C LYS A 37 28.20 -22.60 1.67
N VAL A 38 28.97 -23.56 1.20
CA VAL A 38 30.37 -23.73 1.60
C VAL A 38 31.23 -22.80 0.73
N VAL A 39 31.87 -21.82 1.34
CA VAL A 39 32.70 -20.84 0.63
C VAL A 39 34.14 -20.98 1.10
N GLU A 40 35.06 -21.05 0.17
CA GLU A 40 36.49 -20.97 0.48
C GLU A 40 36.89 -19.50 0.61
N ILE A 41 37.39 -19.14 1.78
CA ILE A 41 37.85 -17.77 2.10
C ILE A 41 39.34 -17.77 2.32
N ASP A 42 40.00 -16.96 1.54
CA ASP A 42 41.41 -16.64 1.80
C ASP A 42 41.49 -15.76 3.06
N GLY A 43 42.36 -16.14 3.95
CA GLY A 43 42.53 -15.40 5.19
C GLY A 43 43.99 -15.45 5.67
N TRP A 44 44.19 -14.95 6.87
CA TRP A 44 45.49 -14.97 7.57
C TRP A 44 45.39 -15.85 8.81
N THR A 45 46.51 -16.51 9.14
CA THR A 45 46.76 -17.13 10.45
C THR A 45 48.18 -16.89 10.86
N ILE A 46 48.49 -17.10 12.13
CA ILE A 46 49.88 -16.95 12.60
C ILE A 46 50.76 -18.14 12.18
N ASP A 47 52.02 -17.89 11.93
CA ASP A 47 53.04 -18.94 11.88
C ASP A 47 53.46 -19.25 13.30
N GLY A 48 52.96 -20.38 13.86
CA GLY A 48 53.20 -20.74 15.27
C GLY A 48 54.65 -20.86 15.64
N ALA A 49 55.53 -21.23 14.69
CA ALA A 49 56.97 -21.36 14.94
C ALA A 49 57.67 -20.00 15.18
N LYS A 50 57.20 -18.95 14.51
CA LYS A 50 57.75 -17.60 14.61
C LYS A 50 56.97 -16.71 15.56
N ALA A 51 55.68 -16.75 15.49
CA ALA A 51 54.80 -15.94 16.32
C ALA A 51 54.77 -16.38 17.80
N GLY A 52 54.94 -17.69 18.07
CA GLY A 52 54.98 -18.20 19.44
C GLY A 52 56.07 -17.57 20.31
N PRO A 53 57.35 -17.61 19.91
CA PRO A 53 58.41 -16.94 20.62
C PRO A 53 58.27 -15.42 20.68
N ALA A 54 57.77 -14.78 19.63
CA ALA A 54 57.61 -13.34 19.55
C ALA A 54 56.54 -12.80 20.49
N PHE A 55 55.34 -13.45 20.56
CA PHE A 55 54.19 -12.96 21.30
C PHE A 55 53.91 -13.69 22.64
N ARG A 56 54.56 -14.80 22.89
CA ARG A 56 54.52 -15.58 24.14
C ARG A 56 53.07 -15.80 24.66
N SER A 57 52.76 -15.29 25.83
CA SER A 57 51.42 -15.41 26.43
C SER A 57 50.31 -14.75 25.62
N LEU A 58 50.60 -13.79 24.77
CA LEU A 58 49.64 -13.08 23.93
C LEU A 58 49.44 -13.76 22.56
N ALA A 59 50.17 -14.82 22.23
CA ALA A 59 50.12 -15.47 20.92
C ALA A 59 48.71 -15.95 20.53
N ALA A 60 47.93 -16.44 21.50
CA ALA A 60 46.54 -16.86 21.23
C ALA A 60 45.63 -15.68 20.81
N LYS A 61 45.77 -14.53 21.46
CA LYS A 61 44.98 -13.32 21.13
C LYS A 61 45.46 -12.67 19.83
N VAL A 62 46.76 -12.69 19.56
CA VAL A 62 47.30 -12.28 18.26
C VAL A 62 46.77 -13.17 17.15
N LYS A 63 46.66 -14.48 17.40
CA LYS A 63 46.05 -15.40 16.43
C LYS A 63 44.61 -15.06 16.12
N GLU A 64 43.79 -14.86 17.14
CA GLU A 64 42.39 -14.48 16.99
C GLU A 64 42.25 -13.15 16.20
N PHE A 65 43.05 -12.16 16.55
CA PHE A 65 43.08 -10.91 15.82
C PHE A 65 43.50 -11.09 14.34
N VAL A 66 44.58 -11.80 14.07
CA VAL A 66 45.07 -12.06 12.70
C VAL A 66 44.03 -12.84 11.87
N GLU A 67 43.35 -13.80 12.49
CA GLU A 67 42.31 -14.58 11.84
C GLU A 67 41.02 -13.81 11.57
N SER A 68 40.81 -12.66 12.23
CA SER A 68 39.71 -11.73 11.97
C SER A 68 40.01 -10.72 10.86
N LEU A 69 41.26 -10.61 10.42
CA LEU A 69 41.65 -9.65 9.42
C LEU A 69 41.18 -10.03 8.00
N PRO A 70 40.78 -9.03 7.19
CA PRO A 70 40.50 -9.24 5.76
C PRO A 70 41.72 -9.80 5.01
N ALA A 71 41.44 -10.55 3.93
CA ALA A 71 42.50 -11.13 3.08
C ALA A 71 43.46 -10.08 2.49
N GLU A 72 42.96 -8.86 2.27
CA GLU A 72 43.69 -7.73 1.69
C GLU A 72 44.62 -7.02 2.71
N SER A 73 44.62 -7.45 3.98
CA SER A 73 45.44 -6.84 5.01
C SER A 73 46.95 -6.92 4.69
N VAL A 74 47.66 -5.84 4.98
CA VAL A 74 49.09 -5.69 4.67
C VAL A 74 49.87 -5.66 5.97
N PHE A 75 51.02 -6.34 5.97
CA PHE A 75 51.97 -6.36 7.08
C PHE A 75 53.28 -5.68 6.68
N PRO A 76 54.03 -5.01 7.62
CA PRO A 76 53.84 -5.02 9.06
C PRO A 76 52.61 -4.22 9.52
N MET A 77 52.00 -4.63 10.65
CA MET A 77 50.85 -3.98 11.25
C MET A 77 51.05 -3.85 12.77
N SER A 78 50.80 -2.67 13.32
CA SER A 78 50.82 -2.44 14.76
C SER A 78 49.41 -2.57 15.31
N HIS A 79 49.24 -3.31 16.40
CA HIS A 79 47.97 -3.49 17.07
C HIS A 79 48.17 -3.60 18.59
N GLN A 80 47.28 -2.97 19.35
CA GLN A 80 47.34 -3.02 20.80
C GLN A 80 46.48 -4.17 21.36
N ILE A 81 47.09 -5.07 22.08
CA ILE A 81 46.40 -6.20 22.75
C ILE A 81 46.69 -6.12 24.25
N GLU A 82 45.64 -6.05 25.07
CA GLU A 82 45.74 -5.93 26.54
C GLU A 82 46.67 -4.82 27.02
N GLY A 83 46.69 -3.64 26.35
CA GLY A 83 47.49 -2.51 26.69
C GLY A 83 48.97 -2.62 26.24
N THR A 84 49.32 -3.69 25.53
CA THR A 84 50.69 -3.88 24.95
C THR A 84 50.62 -3.61 23.47
N ASP A 85 51.42 -2.69 23.00
CA ASP A 85 51.61 -2.42 21.56
C ASP A 85 52.48 -3.53 20.95
N LEU A 86 51.89 -4.22 19.98
CA LEU A 86 52.54 -5.33 19.29
C LEU A 86 52.72 -5.00 17.81
N GLU A 87 53.88 -5.31 17.26
CA GLU A 87 54.12 -5.22 15.82
C GLU A 87 54.09 -6.62 15.22
N ILE A 88 53.11 -6.81 14.30
CA ILE A 88 52.93 -8.07 13.60
C ILE A 88 53.65 -7.97 12.26
N LEU A 89 54.80 -8.66 12.16
CA LEU A 89 55.60 -8.69 10.95
C LEU A 89 55.09 -9.69 9.93
N PRO A 90 55.46 -9.55 8.63
CA PRO A 90 55.08 -10.50 7.58
C PRO A 90 55.48 -11.94 7.87
N GLU A 91 56.59 -12.14 8.61
CA GLU A 91 57.10 -13.45 8.97
C GLU A 91 56.31 -14.14 10.10
N HIS A 92 55.50 -13.36 10.86
CA HIS A 92 54.66 -13.88 11.93
C HIS A 92 53.32 -14.47 11.41
N VAL A 93 53.01 -14.24 10.14
CA VAL A 93 51.71 -14.60 9.53
C VAL A 93 51.91 -15.44 8.28
N LYS A 94 50.93 -16.22 7.95
CA LYS A 94 50.86 -16.95 6.68
C LYS A 94 49.43 -16.93 6.14
N ARG A 95 49.29 -17.00 4.82
CA ARG A 95 47.99 -17.18 4.18
C ARG A 95 47.45 -18.57 4.42
N VAL A 96 46.13 -18.65 4.58
CA VAL A 96 45.41 -19.89 4.76
C VAL A 96 44.06 -19.81 4.04
N GLN A 97 43.70 -20.89 3.37
CA GLN A 97 42.34 -21.06 2.88
C GLN A 97 41.49 -21.73 3.96
N ARG A 98 40.35 -21.11 4.27
CA ARG A 98 39.38 -21.64 5.22
C ARG A 98 38.06 -21.87 4.52
N THR A 99 37.40 -22.92 4.89
CA THR A 99 36.06 -23.20 4.43
C THR A 99 35.08 -22.73 5.47
N GLU A 100 34.18 -21.82 5.10
CA GLU A 100 33.12 -21.33 5.97
C GLU A 100 31.74 -21.66 5.42
N ASN A 101 30.82 -22.03 6.30
CA ASN A 101 29.41 -22.20 5.95
C ASN A 101 28.72 -20.83 6.04
N VAL A 102 28.31 -20.31 4.89
CA VAL A 102 27.63 -19.04 4.77
C VAL A 102 26.12 -19.29 4.59
N ASN A 103 25.33 -18.85 5.58
CA ASN A 103 23.89 -19.07 5.60
C ASN A 103 23.08 -17.98 4.87
N GLY A 104 23.73 -16.93 4.38
CA GLY A 104 23.06 -15.82 3.69
C GLY A 104 24.05 -14.76 3.26
N GLU A 105 23.52 -13.70 2.68
CA GLU A 105 24.33 -12.55 2.22
C GLU A 105 23.60 -11.23 2.44
N TRP A 106 24.39 -10.17 2.64
CA TRP A 106 23.90 -8.80 2.58
C TRP A 106 23.88 -8.32 1.14
N PHE A 107 22.76 -7.79 0.68
CA PHE A 107 22.63 -7.24 -0.67
C PHE A 107 21.89 -5.90 -0.64
N VAL A 108 22.13 -5.07 -1.66
CA VAL A 108 21.33 -3.87 -1.89
C VAL A 108 20.05 -4.30 -2.63
N PRO A 109 18.86 -4.16 -2.03
CA PRO A 109 17.64 -4.58 -2.69
C PRO A 109 17.31 -3.70 -3.90
N HIS A 110 16.63 -4.29 -4.87
CA HIS A 110 16.06 -3.53 -5.97
C HIS A 110 14.77 -2.85 -5.51
N VAL A 111 14.55 -1.63 -5.98
CA VAL A 111 13.36 -0.85 -5.70
C VAL A 111 12.43 -0.94 -6.90
N VAL A 112 11.16 -1.25 -6.63
CA VAL A 112 10.05 -1.15 -7.58
C VAL A 112 9.15 -0.02 -7.11
N GLU A 113 8.90 0.95 -7.98
CA GLU A 113 8.07 2.12 -7.70
C GLU A 113 6.78 2.02 -8.50
N PRO A 114 5.65 1.63 -7.88
CA PRO A 114 4.34 1.81 -8.45
C PRO A 114 3.87 3.25 -8.20
N ALA A 115 3.43 3.94 -9.24
CA ALA A 115 2.88 5.28 -9.18
C ALA A 115 1.47 5.30 -9.76
N PHE A 116 0.53 5.90 -9.03
CA PHE A 116 -0.87 6.02 -9.42
C PHE A 116 -1.26 7.48 -9.49
N GLY A 117 -1.62 7.95 -10.68
CA GLY A 117 -2.14 9.30 -10.90
C GLY A 117 -3.62 9.37 -10.51
N ILE A 118 -3.92 9.58 -9.23
CA ILE A 118 -5.29 9.52 -8.69
C ILE A 118 -6.23 10.45 -9.45
N ASP A 119 -5.86 11.70 -9.65
CA ASP A 119 -6.69 12.68 -10.38
C ASP A 119 -6.99 12.23 -11.81
N ARG A 120 -6.00 11.62 -12.48
CA ARG A 120 -6.18 11.08 -13.84
C ARG A 120 -7.11 9.87 -13.87
N ILE A 121 -7.00 8.99 -12.85
CA ILE A 121 -7.90 7.85 -12.70
C ILE A 121 -9.33 8.33 -12.45
N ILE A 122 -9.54 9.31 -11.55
CA ILE A 122 -10.84 9.90 -11.30
C ILE A 122 -11.41 10.53 -12.56
N TRP A 123 -10.60 11.28 -13.30
CA TRP A 123 -11.02 11.87 -14.57
C TRP A 123 -11.53 10.80 -15.55
N HIS A 124 -10.79 9.72 -15.72
CA HIS A 124 -11.21 8.62 -16.60
C HIS A 124 -12.48 7.92 -16.13
N LEU A 125 -12.64 7.73 -14.81
CA LEU A 125 -13.87 7.18 -14.25
C LEU A 125 -15.07 8.07 -14.56
N LEU A 126 -14.94 9.38 -14.38
CA LEU A 126 -16.01 10.33 -14.69
C LEU A 126 -16.31 10.35 -16.19
N ASP A 127 -15.29 10.46 -17.05
CA ASP A 127 -15.45 10.51 -18.51
C ASP A 127 -16.12 9.25 -19.07
N HIS A 128 -15.76 8.08 -18.56
CA HIS A 128 -16.33 6.80 -19.01
C HIS A 128 -17.70 6.48 -18.41
N SER A 129 -18.04 7.05 -17.26
CA SER A 129 -19.29 6.80 -16.55
C SER A 129 -20.36 7.83 -16.87
N TYR A 130 -19.99 8.98 -17.45
CA TYR A 130 -20.90 10.06 -17.78
C TYR A 130 -21.54 9.85 -19.15
N THR A 131 -22.85 9.98 -19.22
CA THR A 131 -23.62 9.95 -20.46
C THR A 131 -24.69 11.04 -20.46
N GLU A 132 -24.86 11.67 -21.61
CA GLU A 132 -25.96 12.60 -21.85
C GLU A 132 -27.00 11.94 -22.76
N THR A 133 -28.25 11.99 -22.34
CA THR A 133 -29.39 11.46 -23.08
C THR A 133 -30.54 12.45 -23.03
N GLU A 134 -31.59 12.19 -23.77
CA GLU A 134 -32.82 12.97 -23.72
C GLU A 134 -33.90 12.13 -23.07
N LYS A 135 -34.61 12.67 -22.07
CA LYS A 135 -35.74 12.01 -21.42
C LYS A 135 -36.93 12.96 -21.36
N SER A 136 -38.02 12.59 -21.99
CA SER A 136 -39.24 13.40 -22.06
C SER A 136 -39.04 14.80 -22.68
N GLY A 137 -38.09 14.95 -23.63
CA GLY A 137 -37.81 16.22 -24.30
C GLY A 137 -36.92 17.17 -23.50
N GLU A 138 -36.27 16.71 -22.41
CA GLU A 138 -35.32 17.45 -21.61
C GLU A 138 -33.97 16.70 -21.62
N ASP A 139 -32.87 17.44 -21.58
CA ASP A 139 -31.54 16.90 -21.43
C ASP A 139 -31.43 16.14 -20.11
N TYR A 140 -30.86 14.95 -20.15
CA TYR A 140 -30.73 14.07 -19.00
C TYR A 140 -29.29 13.56 -18.87
N ALA A 141 -28.64 13.93 -17.78
CA ALA A 141 -27.30 13.48 -17.44
C ALA A 141 -27.35 12.27 -16.52
N LEU A 142 -26.54 11.26 -16.81
CA LEU A 142 -26.41 10.05 -16.03
C LEU A 142 -24.93 9.78 -15.77
N LEU A 143 -24.56 9.64 -14.50
CA LEU A 143 -23.23 9.25 -14.06
C LEU A 143 -23.24 7.83 -13.49
N SER A 144 -22.94 6.84 -14.33
CA SER A 144 -23.01 5.41 -13.98
C SER A 144 -21.72 4.93 -13.29
N LEU A 145 -21.37 5.56 -12.17
CA LEU A 145 -20.25 5.10 -11.35
C LEU A 145 -20.56 3.72 -10.73
N PRO A 146 -19.58 2.80 -10.63
CA PRO A 146 -19.72 1.60 -9.81
C PRO A 146 -20.14 1.94 -8.38
N GLU A 147 -21.05 1.16 -7.80
CA GLU A 147 -21.61 1.43 -6.45
C GLU A 147 -20.50 1.65 -5.40
N ILE A 148 -19.44 0.86 -5.44
CA ILE A 148 -18.34 0.91 -4.47
C ILE A 148 -17.58 2.25 -4.44
N ILE A 149 -17.68 3.06 -5.50
CA ILE A 149 -17.03 4.38 -5.60
C ILE A 149 -18.02 5.53 -5.76
N ALA A 150 -19.31 5.25 -5.69
CA ALA A 150 -20.31 6.28 -5.71
C ALA A 150 -20.15 7.21 -4.48
N PRO A 151 -20.26 8.54 -4.65
CA PRO A 151 -20.06 9.48 -3.55
C PRO A 151 -21.20 9.43 -2.51
N VAL A 152 -22.36 8.93 -2.91
CA VAL A 152 -23.54 8.74 -2.09
C VAL A 152 -24.12 7.38 -2.42
N ASP A 153 -24.42 6.56 -1.41
CA ASP A 153 -24.94 5.22 -1.62
C ASP A 153 -26.43 5.23 -1.97
N VAL A 154 -27.19 6.11 -1.30
CA VAL A 154 -28.65 6.15 -1.45
C VAL A 154 -29.21 7.53 -1.17
N THR A 155 -30.20 7.94 -1.98
CA THR A 155 -31.00 9.14 -1.72
C THR A 155 -32.41 8.76 -1.27
N VAL A 156 -32.89 9.39 -0.17
CA VAL A 156 -34.23 9.19 0.36
C VAL A 156 -35.11 10.37 -0.01
N LEU A 157 -36.24 10.08 -0.65
CA LEU A 157 -37.11 11.04 -1.32
C LEU A 157 -38.53 10.86 -0.79
N PRO A 158 -39.16 11.82 -0.08
CA PRO A 158 -40.61 11.79 0.15
C PRO A 158 -41.32 12.11 -1.16
N LEU A 159 -42.42 11.43 -1.51
CA LEU A 159 -43.19 11.79 -2.70
C LEU A 159 -43.76 13.21 -2.57
N PHE A 160 -44.27 13.55 -1.39
CA PHE A 160 -44.72 14.87 -1.02
C PHE A 160 -44.27 15.22 0.41
N GLU A 161 -44.07 16.52 0.69
CA GLU A 161 -43.77 17.05 2.03
C GLU A 161 -45.04 17.26 2.85
N LYS A 162 -45.86 16.19 3.01
CA LYS A 162 -47.10 16.23 3.74
C LYS A 162 -47.59 14.84 4.15
N ASP A 163 -48.56 14.78 4.97
CA ASP A 163 -49.29 13.57 5.39
C ASP A 163 -48.37 12.53 6.12
N GLY A 164 -47.21 12.97 6.64
CA GLY A 164 -46.26 12.09 7.36
C GLY A 164 -45.20 11.42 6.46
N MET A 165 -45.19 11.64 5.14
CA MET A 165 -44.22 11.04 4.22
C MET A 165 -42.82 11.62 4.40
N ASP A 166 -42.71 12.92 4.66
CA ASP A 166 -41.42 13.61 4.92
C ASP A 166 -40.82 13.17 6.26
N GLU A 167 -41.62 13.03 7.31
CA GLU A 167 -41.18 12.55 8.61
C GLU A 167 -40.64 11.12 8.51
N LEU A 168 -41.38 10.22 7.83
CA LEU A 168 -40.92 8.85 7.62
C LEU A 168 -39.67 8.78 6.75
N ALA A 169 -39.57 9.60 5.70
CA ALA A 169 -38.37 9.67 4.87
C ALA A 169 -37.13 10.16 5.66
N LEU A 170 -37.31 11.16 6.53
CA LEU A 170 -36.26 11.63 7.42
C LEU A 170 -35.85 10.59 8.46
N GLU A 171 -36.83 9.79 8.96
CA GLU A 171 -36.51 8.69 9.87
C GLU A 171 -35.64 7.61 9.19
N ILE A 172 -36.05 7.18 7.99
CA ILE A 172 -35.29 6.22 7.18
C ILE A 172 -33.89 6.77 6.89
N HIS A 173 -33.76 8.03 6.45
CA HIS A 173 -32.47 8.66 6.20
C HIS A 173 -31.59 8.67 7.45
N LYS A 174 -32.12 9.05 8.61
CA LYS A 174 -31.38 9.06 9.88
C LYS A 174 -30.94 7.65 10.30
N ASP A 175 -31.76 6.64 10.06
CA ASP A 175 -31.41 5.27 10.36
C ASP A 175 -30.27 4.77 9.45
N LEU A 176 -30.38 5.02 8.15
CA LEU A 176 -29.32 4.71 7.19
C LEU A 176 -27.99 5.39 7.56
N CYS A 177 -28.01 6.67 7.93
CA CYS A 177 -26.81 7.40 8.38
C CYS A 177 -26.18 6.85 9.68
N ARG A 178 -26.92 6.07 10.47
CA ARG A 178 -26.38 5.38 11.67
C ARG A 178 -25.72 4.05 11.32
N ARG A 179 -26.04 3.48 10.17
CA ARG A 179 -25.43 2.23 9.71
C ARG A 179 -24.00 2.48 9.27
N LYS A 180 -23.13 1.56 9.58
CA LYS A 180 -21.72 1.69 9.27
C LYS A 180 -21.50 1.62 7.75
N ASN A 181 -20.77 2.60 7.23
CA ASN A 181 -20.39 2.70 5.82
C ASN A 181 -21.53 2.98 4.84
N ILE A 182 -22.66 3.54 5.29
CA ILE A 182 -23.73 4.02 4.39
C ILE A 182 -23.76 5.54 4.42
N PHE A 183 -23.61 6.16 3.26
CA PHE A 183 -23.76 7.60 3.06
C PHE A 183 -25.09 7.88 2.36
N SER A 184 -26.08 8.32 3.13
CA SER A 184 -27.41 8.66 2.66
C SER A 184 -27.60 10.16 2.52
N VAL A 185 -28.40 10.59 1.55
CA VAL A 185 -28.84 11.99 1.37
C VAL A 185 -30.36 12.03 1.36
N TYR A 186 -30.94 13.06 1.97
CA TYR A 186 -32.35 13.37 1.91
C TYR A 186 -32.60 14.53 0.95
N ASP A 187 -33.56 14.40 0.01
CA ASP A 187 -33.94 15.45 -0.91
C ASP A 187 -35.47 15.53 -1.07
N ALA A 188 -36.02 16.68 -0.72
CA ALA A 188 -37.45 16.97 -0.86
C ALA A 188 -37.72 18.10 -1.88
N SER A 189 -36.69 18.67 -2.54
CA SER A 189 -36.81 19.85 -3.36
C SER A 189 -37.37 19.60 -4.76
N GLY A 190 -38.48 20.23 -5.11
CA GLY A 190 -39.06 20.16 -6.43
C GLY A 190 -39.87 18.86 -6.70
N SER A 191 -40.06 18.50 -7.96
CA SER A 191 -40.79 17.28 -8.33
C SER A 191 -39.93 16.03 -8.15
N ILE A 192 -40.61 14.88 -7.94
CA ILE A 192 -39.90 13.60 -7.78
C ILE A 192 -39.03 13.25 -8.99
N GLY A 193 -39.48 13.55 -10.22
CA GLY A 193 -38.69 13.35 -11.42
C GLY A 193 -37.35 14.16 -11.43
N ARG A 194 -37.39 15.42 -10.96
CA ARG A 194 -36.19 16.25 -10.84
C ARG A 194 -35.24 15.75 -9.75
N ARG A 195 -35.75 15.18 -8.68
CA ARG A 195 -34.93 14.56 -7.62
C ARG A 195 -34.22 13.32 -8.13
N TYR A 196 -34.89 12.48 -8.90
CA TYR A 196 -34.26 11.35 -9.58
C TYR A 196 -33.15 11.82 -10.55
N ALA A 197 -33.45 12.85 -11.35
CA ALA A 197 -32.46 13.40 -12.29
C ALA A 197 -31.21 13.91 -11.56
N ARG A 198 -31.36 14.65 -10.45
CA ARG A 198 -30.20 15.09 -9.63
C ARG A 198 -29.43 13.92 -9.02
N ALA A 199 -30.11 12.89 -8.53
CA ALA A 199 -29.46 11.70 -7.99
C ALA A 199 -28.67 10.97 -9.09
N ASP A 200 -29.25 10.80 -10.27
CA ASP A 200 -28.62 10.15 -11.41
C ASP A 200 -27.42 10.96 -11.94
N GLU A 201 -27.51 12.29 -11.98
CA GLU A 201 -26.44 13.22 -12.41
C GLU A 201 -25.20 13.16 -11.50
N ILE A 202 -25.38 12.99 -10.20
CA ILE A 202 -24.26 12.87 -9.24
C ILE A 202 -23.82 11.43 -8.98
N GLY A 203 -24.45 10.48 -9.66
CA GLY A 203 -24.02 9.07 -9.63
C GLY A 203 -24.53 8.25 -8.44
N VAL A 204 -25.64 8.64 -7.80
CA VAL A 204 -26.25 7.86 -6.72
C VAL A 204 -26.87 6.58 -7.27
N PRO A 205 -26.46 5.38 -6.85
CA PRO A 205 -26.94 4.13 -7.43
C PRO A 205 -28.37 3.80 -7.05
N TRP A 206 -28.84 4.25 -5.89
CA TRP A 206 -30.15 3.88 -5.36
C TRP A 206 -30.95 5.10 -4.87
N CYS A 207 -32.25 5.10 -5.18
CA CYS A 207 -33.19 6.05 -4.62
C CYS A 207 -34.31 5.32 -3.88
N ILE A 208 -34.57 5.72 -2.65
CA ILE A 208 -35.74 5.27 -1.85
C ILE A 208 -36.81 6.32 -1.92
N THR A 209 -37.99 5.95 -2.39
CA THR A 209 -39.18 6.85 -2.41
C THR A 209 -40.19 6.42 -1.39
N VAL A 210 -40.59 7.37 -0.54
CA VAL A 210 -41.59 7.24 0.48
C VAL A 210 -42.89 7.86 -0.04
N ASP A 211 -43.96 7.07 -0.15
CA ASP A 211 -45.28 7.44 -0.66
C ASP A 211 -46.41 7.11 0.34
N HIS A 212 -47.64 7.29 -0.04
CA HIS A 212 -48.79 6.99 0.84
C HIS A 212 -48.84 5.52 1.27
N GLU A 213 -48.52 4.59 0.37
CA GLU A 213 -48.48 3.16 0.69
C GLU A 213 -47.39 2.82 1.71
N SER A 214 -46.32 3.63 1.74
CA SER A 214 -45.22 3.48 2.72
C SER A 214 -45.70 3.68 4.16
N LEU A 215 -46.66 4.59 4.36
CA LEU A 215 -47.25 4.88 5.66
C LEU A 215 -48.13 3.73 6.17
N GLU A 216 -48.83 3.04 5.24
CA GLU A 216 -49.74 1.99 5.57
C GLU A 216 -49.06 0.63 5.79
N ASN A 217 -48.15 0.29 4.88
CA ASN A 217 -47.60 -1.06 4.76
C ASN A 217 -46.13 -1.17 5.22
N LYS A 218 -45.47 -0.08 5.65
CA LYS A 218 -44.03 -0.01 5.97
C LYS A 218 -43.16 -0.52 4.84
N THR A 219 -43.49 -0.19 3.62
CA THR A 219 -42.71 -0.51 2.42
C THR A 219 -42.33 0.75 1.69
N VAL A 220 -41.28 0.72 0.91
CA VAL A 220 -40.78 1.85 0.11
C VAL A 220 -40.52 1.41 -1.32
N THR A 221 -40.51 2.35 -2.24
CA THR A 221 -40.08 2.08 -3.61
C THR A 221 -38.56 2.27 -3.68
N LEU A 222 -37.82 1.22 -4.02
CA LEU A 222 -36.40 1.24 -4.29
C LEU A 222 -36.18 1.30 -5.81
N ARG A 223 -35.52 2.36 -6.29
CA ARG A 223 -35.19 2.57 -7.70
C ARG A 223 -33.72 2.43 -7.95
N SER A 224 -33.37 1.62 -8.94
CA SER A 224 -31.99 1.53 -9.46
C SER A 224 -31.73 2.65 -10.48
N ARG A 225 -30.60 3.33 -10.36
CA ARG A 225 -30.11 4.32 -11.34
C ARG A 225 -29.88 3.66 -12.70
N ASP A 226 -29.20 2.52 -12.75
CA ASP A 226 -28.70 1.91 -13.98
C ASP A 226 -29.82 1.31 -14.83
N SER A 227 -30.79 0.64 -14.24
CA SER A 227 -31.93 0.06 -14.96
C SER A 227 -33.15 0.97 -15.01
N GLY A 228 -33.24 1.93 -14.11
CA GLY A 228 -34.47 2.73 -13.90
C GLY A 228 -35.65 1.92 -13.31
N GLU A 229 -35.45 0.64 -13.03
CA GLU A 229 -36.45 -0.22 -12.43
C GLU A 229 -36.78 0.19 -11.00
N GLN A 230 -38.05 0.04 -10.66
CA GLN A 230 -38.58 0.36 -9.34
C GLN A 230 -39.21 -0.89 -8.75
N THR A 231 -38.75 -1.27 -7.56
CA THR A 231 -39.24 -2.42 -6.81
C THR A 231 -39.78 -1.99 -5.46
N ARG A 232 -40.86 -2.63 -5.01
CA ARG A 232 -41.38 -2.39 -3.66
C ARG A 232 -40.70 -3.31 -2.67
N VAL A 233 -40.13 -2.75 -1.62
CA VAL A 233 -39.39 -3.49 -0.59
C VAL A 233 -39.84 -3.06 0.81
N SER A 234 -39.73 -3.96 1.78
CA SER A 234 -39.96 -3.59 3.19
C SER A 234 -38.84 -2.66 3.67
N ILE A 235 -39.18 -1.71 4.55
CA ILE A 235 -38.18 -0.81 5.17
C ILE A 235 -37.14 -1.63 5.96
N ASP A 236 -37.57 -2.74 6.57
CA ASP A 236 -36.69 -3.60 7.36
C ASP A 236 -35.76 -4.46 6.50
N ASP A 237 -36.10 -4.67 5.20
CA ASP A 237 -35.34 -5.48 4.25
C ASP A 237 -34.48 -4.63 3.26
N LEU A 238 -34.27 -3.35 3.56
CA LEU A 238 -33.41 -2.51 2.73
C LEU A 238 -31.99 -3.08 2.65
N PRO A 239 -31.39 -3.19 1.45
CA PRO A 239 -30.12 -3.90 1.21
C PRO A 239 -28.86 -3.14 1.68
N PHE A 240 -29.00 -2.15 2.53
CA PHE A 240 -27.93 -1.25 3.01
C PHE A 240 -27.56 -1.50 4.47
#